data_86dde135d097aaa117470a0e83394d55
#
_entry.id   86dde135d097aaa117470a0e83394d55
#
_cell.length_a   1.000
_cell.length_b   1.000
_cell.length_c   1.000
_cell.angle_alpha   90.00
_cell.angle_beta   90.00
_cell.angle_gamma   90.00
#
_symmetry.space_group_name_H-M   'P 1'
#
loop_
_entity.id
_entity.type
_entity.pdbx_description
1 polymer ?
#
loop_
_entity_poly.entity_id
_entity_poly.type
_entity_poly.pdbx_seq_one_letter_code
_entity_poly.pdbx_strand_id
1 'polypeptide(L)'
;MYSKKELLRVMKRNLNSEQEIIIFYVNNLEKLNYAKNKNKINNLIFDSLEHAGMITAEIMELQKNAKGKLDKKTRDKALKEETGLKEIYKYEFKKTKEAKALKVLNQLILEETKHEKIVKTLK
;
A
#
# COMPACT_ATOMS: atom_id res chain seq x y z
N MET A 1 8.66 4.88 29.06
CA MET A 1 8.59 5.75 27.86
C MET A 1 9.42 5.15 26.72
N TYR A 2 8.86 5.12 25.52
CA TYR A 2 9.58 4.57 24.38
C TYR A 2 10.72 5.48 23.92
N SER A 3 11.88 4.88 23.61
CA SER A 3 12.89 5.56 22.83
C SER A 3 12.40 5.77 21.40
N LYS A 4 13.09 6.61 20.62
CA LYS A 4 12.77 6.82 19.20
C LYS A 4 12.81 5.49 18.42
N LYS A 5 13.81 4.66 18.68
CA LYS A 5 13.96 3.33 18.04
C LYS A 5 12.82 2.41 18.38
N GLU A 6 12.42 2.37 19.64
CA GLU A 6 11.28 1.55 20.09
C GLU A 6 9.97 2.06 19.50
N LEU A 7 9.77 3.38 19.46
CA LEU A 7 8.59 3.98 18.86
C LEU A 7 8.47 3.65 17.38
N LEU A 8 9.56 3.70 16.63
CA LEU A 8 9.59 3.30 15.22
C LEU A 8 9.16 1.85 15.04
N ARG A 9 9.69 0.96 15.88
CA ARG A 9 9.33 -0.46 15.84
C ARG A 9 7.85 -0.67 16.10
N VAL A 10 7.32 0.01 17.12
CA VAL A 10 5.89 -0.07 17.48
C VAL A 10 5.02 0.47 16.34
N MET A 11 5.39 1.60 15.75
CA MET A 11 4.66 2.20 14.63
C MET A 11 4.64 1.28 13.40
N LYS A 12 5.77 0.68 13.07
CA LYS A 12 5.84 -0.26 11.94
C LYS A 12 4.97 -1.50 12.17
N ARG A 13 4.96 -2.02 13.40
CA ARG A 13 4.08 -3.12 13.79
C ARG A 13 2.61 -2.72 13.67
N ASN A 14 2.25 -1.53 14.13
CA ASN A 14 0.88 -1.04 14.06
C ASN A 14 0.44 -0.84 12.61
N LEU A 15 1.34 -0.39 11.74
CA LEU A 15 1.05 -0.29 10.30
C LEU A 15 0.70 -1.66 9.71
N ASN A 16 1.49 -2.67 10.02
CA ASN A 16 1.21 -4.04 9.56
C ASN A 16 -0.16 -4.53 10.06
N SER A 17 -0.49 -4.24 11.33
CA SER A 17 -1.79 -4.62 11.91
C SER A 17 -2.96 -3.97 11.18
N GLU A 18 -2.86 -2.68 10.86
CA GLU A 18 -3.89 -1.97 10.11
C GLU A 18 -4.07 -2.54 8.70
N GLN A 19 -2.96 -2.88 8.04
CA GLN A 19 -3.00 -3.48 6.71
C GLN A 19 -3.64 -4.88 6.74
N GLU A 20 -3.35 -5.67 7.76
CA GLU A 20 -3.94 -7.00 7.96
C GLU A 20 -5.45 -6.91 8.19
N ILE A 21 -5.90 -5.92 8.94
CA ILE A 21 -7.33 -5.68 9.18
C ILE A 21 -8.05 -5.36 7.87
N ILE A 22 -7.49 -4.50 7.04
CA ILE A 22 -8.06 -4.16 5.73
C ILE A 22 -8.21 -5.43 4.88
N ILE A 23 -7.16 -6.21 4.80
CA ILE A 23 -7.14 -7.46 4.03
C ILE A 23 -8.19 -8.44 4.58
N PHE A 24 -8.29 -8.55 5.89
CA PHE A 24 -9.27 -9.40 6.56
C PHE A 24 -10.71 -9.04 6.15
N TYR A 25 -11.07 -7.77 6.25
CA TYR A 25 -12.42 -7.33 5.89
C TYR A 25 -12.71 -7.54 4.40
N VAL A 26 -11.77 -7.16 3.54
CA VAL A 26 -11.93 -7.30 2.08
C VAL A 26 -12.11 -8.77 1.69
N ASN A 27 -11.38 -9.67 2.32
CA ASN A 27 -11.47 -11.10 2.01
C ASN A 27 -12.68 -11.79 2.63
N ASN A 28 -13.40 -11.14 3.53
CA ASN A 28 -14.51 -11.74 4.25
C ASN A 28 -15.84 -10.99 4.06
N LEU A 29 -15.97 -10.17 3.03
CA LEU A 29 -17.17 -9.37 2.79
C LEU A 29 -18.44 -10.21 2.74
N GLU A 30 -18.38 -11.36 2.05
CA GLU A 30 -19.52 -12.27 1.97
C GLU A 30 -19.88 -12.85 3.34
N LYS A 31 -18.89 -13.32 4.10
CA LYS A 31 -19.11 -13.89 5.44
C LYS A 31 -19.60 -12.86 6.46
N LEU A 32 -19.34 -11.59 6.22
CA LEU A 32 -19.78 -10.49 7.07
C LEU A 32 -21.12 -9.89 6.60
N ASN A 33 -21.76 -10.53 5.62
CA ASN A 33 -23.01 -10.06 5.04
C ASN A 33 -22.91 -8.60 4.58
N TYR A 34 -21.97 -8.34 3.68
CA TYR A 34 -21.68 -6.99 3.20
C TYR A 34 -22.93 -6.28 2.67
N ALA A 35 -23.80 -7.00 1.98
CA ALA A 35 -25.03 -6.42 1.41
C ALA A 35 -25.89 -5.71 2.48
N LYS A 36 -25.97 -6.29 3.69
CA LYS A 36 -26.73 -5.71 4.80
C LYS A 36 -25.91 -4.75 5.66
N ASN A 37 -24.60 -4.92 5.71
CA ASN A 37 -23.70 -4.18 6.61
C ASN A 37 -22.77 -3.22 5.88
N LYS A 38 -23.11 -2.84 4.66
CA LYS A 38 -22.26 -2.06 3.75
C LYS A 38 -21.65 -0.82 4.39
N ASN A 39 -22.48 0.02 4.98
CA ASN A 39 -22.00 1.28 5.56
C ASN A 39 -21.06 1.06 6.74
N LYS A 40 -21.38 0.10 7.62
CA LYS A 40 -20.54 -0.23 8.77
C LYS A 40 -19.21 -0.79 8.34
N ILE A 41 -19.22 -1.73 7.39
CA ILE A 41 -17.99 -2.38 6.89
C ILE A 41 -17.13 -1.36 6.14
N ASN A 42 -17.74 -0.53 5.30
CA ASN A 42 -17.01 0.54 4.60
C ASN A 42 -16.32 1.47 5.59
N ASN A 43 -17.02 1.88 6.66
CA ASN A 43 -16.43 2.74 7.69
C ASN A 43 -15.23 2.07 8.37
N LEU A 44 -15.34 0.78 8.69
CA LEU A 44 -14.23 0.03 9.30
C LEU A 44 -13.01 -0.01 8.37
N ILE A 45 -13.23 -0.29 7.09
CA ILE A 45 -12.15 -0.36 6.11
C ILE A 45 -11.52 1.01 5.89
N PHE A 46 -12.33 2.05 5.67
CA PHE A 46 -11.82 3.39 5.43
C PHE A 46 -11.12 3.98 6.65
N ASP A 47 -11.60 3.70 7.86
CA ASP A 47 -10.90 4.11 9.08
C ASP A 47 -9.53 3.46 9.18
N SER A 48 -9.43 2.17 8.86
CA SER A 48 -8.14 1.47 8.87
C SER A 48 -7.19 2.00 7.81
N LEU A 49 -7.70 2.37 6.62
CA LEU A 49 -6.90 3.02 5.58
C LEU A 49 -6.37 4.38 6.06
N GLU A 50 -7.22 5.16 6.72
CA GLU A 50 -6.83 6.45 7.29
C GLU A 50 -5.78 6.27 8.39
N HIS A 51 -5.99 5.32 9.31
CA HIS A 51 -5.02 4.99 10.36
C HIS A 51 -3.67 4.57 9.77
N ALA A 52 -3.68 3.73 8.75
CA ALA A 52 -2.44 3.32 8.07
C ALA A 52 -1.71 4.53 7.47
N GLY A 53 -2.44 5.46 6.87
CA GLY A 53 -1.90 6.71 6.34
C GLY A 53 -1.27 7.58 7.42
N MET A 54 -1.96 7.76 8.54
CA MET A 54 -1.46 8.54 9.68
C MET A 54 -0.19 7.93 10.28
N ILE A 55 -0.19 6.62 10.47
CA ILE A 55 0.97 5.89 11.02
C ILE A 55 2.15 6.00 10.06
N THR A 56 1.91 5.84 8.76
CA THR A 56 2.96 5.99 7.74
C THR A 56 3.57 7.39 7.78
N ALA A 57 2.74 8.42 7.87
CA ALA A 57 3.21 9.80 7.96
C ALA A 57 4.08 10.02 9.21
N GLU A 58 3.70 9.44 10.35
CA GLU A 58 4.47 9.54 11.59
C GLU A 58 5.82 8.80 11.48
N ILE A 59 5.84 7.63 10.86
CA ILE A 59 7.09 6.90 10.60
C ILE A 59 8.04 7.75 9.75
N MET A 60 7.52 8.39 8.70
CA MET A 60 8.30 9.27 7.84
C MET A 60 8.83 10.48 8.61
N GLU A 61 7.98 11.09 9.45
CA GLU A 61 8.38 12.23 10.28
C GLU A 61 9.49 11.85 11.25
N LEU A 62 9.39 10.70 11.90
CA LEU A 62 10.42 10.21 12.82
C LEU A 62 11.75 9.93 12.11
N GLN A 63 11.74 9.68 10.82
CA GLN A 63 12.92 9.34 10.02
C GLN A 63 13.31 10.41 9.00
N LYS A 64 12.72 11.61 9.06
CA LYS A 64 12.95 12.67 8.05
C LYS A 64 14.41 13.08 7.89
N ASN A 65 15.21 12.92 8.96
CA ASN A 65 16.63 13.26 8.95
C ASN A 65 17.54 12.03 8.80
N ALA A 66 16.96 10.88 8.44
CA ALA A 66 17.74 9.67 8.23
C ALA A 66 18.76 9.90 7.11
N LYS A 67 20.03 9.66 7.42
CA LYS A 67 21.13 9.84 6.47
C LYS A 67 21.75 8.48 6.14
N GLY A 68 22.15 8.34 4.90
CA GLY A 68 22.80 7.11 4.45
C GLY A 68 23.08 7.20 2.97
N LYS A 69 23.79 6.23 2.47
CA LYS A 69 23.99 6.07 1.03
C LYS A 69 22.87 5.20 0.48
N LEU A 70 22.40 5.53 -0.71
CA LEU A 70 21.43 4.70 -1.41
C LEU A 70 22.02 3.29 -1.60
N ASP A 71 21.34 2.30 -1.06
CA ASP A 71 21.71 0.91 -1.27
C ASP A 71 21.16 0.46 -2.61
N LYS A 72 22.08 0.10 -3.50
CA LYS A 72 21.75 -0.30 -4.87
C LYS A 72 20.82 -1.51 -4.92
N LYS A 73 21.06 -2.50 -4.06
CA LYS A 73 20.20 -3.69 -3.99
C LYS A 73 18.79 -3.34 -3.58
N THR A 74 18.63 -2.44 -2.62
CA THR A 74 17.31 -1.99 -2.15
C THR A 74 16.58 -1.23 -3.25
N ARG A 75 17.28 -0.34 -3.97
CA ARG A 75 16.71 0.37 -5.11
C ARG A 75 16.27 -0.60 -6.21
N ASP A 76 17.13 -1.56 -6.55
CA ASP A 76 16.83 -2.53 -7.60
C ASP A 76 15.65 -3.43 -7.20
N LYS A 77 15.56 -3.78 -5.93
CA LYS A 77 14.40 -4.52 -5.40
C LYS A 77 13.13 -3.69 -5.50
N ALA A 78 13.18 -2.42 -5.13
CA ALA A 78 12.03 -1.52 -5.25
C ALA A 78 11.56 -1.43 -6.71
N LEU A 79 12.50 -1.26 -7.65
CA LEU A 79 12.19 -1.23 -9.07
C LEU A 79 11.56 -2.54 -9.55
N LYS A 80 12.11 -3.67 -9.11
CA LYS A 80 11.57 -4.99 -9.45
C LYS A 80 10.15 -5.19 -8.94
N GLU A 81 9.85 -4.72 -7.74
CA GLU A 81 8.51 -4.78 -7.17
C GLU A 81 7.52 -3.93 -7.96
N GLU A 82 7.90 -2.69 -8.32
CA GLU A 82 7.05 -1.82 -9.13
C GLU A 82 6.79 -2.40 -10.52
N THR A 83 7.85 -2.90 -11.16
CA THR A 83 7.74 -3.54 -12.49
C THR A 83 6.89 -4.80 -12.42
N GLY A 84 7.05 -5.61 -11.37
CA GLY A 84 6.26 -6.82 -11.16
C GLY A 84 4.77 -6.52 -11.03
N LEU A 85 4.40 -5.51 -10.23
CA LEU A 85 3.01 -5.07 -10.09
C LEU A 85 2.45 -4.59 -11.43
N LYS A 86 3.21 -3.79 -12.15
CA LYS A 86 2.81 -3.29 -13.47
C LYS A 86 2.50 -4.44 -14.45
N GLU A 87 3.35 -5.46 -14.48
CA GLU A 87 3.14 -6.62 -15.36
C GLU A 87 1.91 -7.42 -14.94
N ILE A 88 1.66 -7.55 -13.63
CA ILE A 88 0.44 -8.19 -13.11
C ILE A 88 -0.79 -7.41 -13.58
N TYR A 89 -0.79 -6.08 -13.42
CA TYR A 89 -1.93 -5.25 -13.83
C TYR A 89 -2.17 -5.31 -15.34
N LYS A 90 -1.11 -5.35 -16.15
CA LYS A 90 -1.22 -5.51 -17.60
C LYS A 90 -1.86 -6.85 -17.97
N TYR A 91 -1.46 -7.91 -17.29
CA TYR A 91 -2.04 -9.24 -17.50
C TYR A 91 -3.53 -9.24 -17.14
N GLU A 92 -3.89 -8.68 -15.97
CA GLU A 92 -5.28 -8.57 -15.51
C GLU A 92 -6.10 -7.72 -16.49
N PHE A 93 -5.54 -6.64 -17.01
CA PHE A 93 -6.19 -5.78 -18.00
C PHE A 93 -6.60 -6.57 -19.24
N LYS A 94 -5.72 -7.43 -19.74
CA LYS A 94 -6.00 -8.27 -20.91
C LYS A 94 -7.11 -9.30 -20.66
N LYS A 95 -7.27 -9.75 -19.42
CA LYS A 95 -8.24 -10.76 -19.03
C LYS A 95 -9.59 -10.17 -18.59
N THR A 96 -9.65 -8.88 -18.37
CA THR A 96 -10.82 -8.21 -17.78
C THR A 96 -11.70 -7.64 -18.89
N LYS A 97 -13.02 -7.77 -18.74
CA LYS A 97 -14.01 -7.21 -19.66
C LYS A 97 -14.89 -6.14 -19.01
N GLU A 98 -14.92 -6.08 -17.69
CA GLU A 98 -15.76 -5.14 -16.96
C GLU A 98 -15.17 -3.72 -17.05
N ALA A 99 -16.00 -2.77 -17.52
CA ALA A 99 -15.54 -1.41 -17.86
C ALA A 99 -14.90 -0.64 -16.69
N LYS A 100 -15.49 -0.72 -15.51
CA LYS A 100 -14.95 -0.02 -14.32
C LYS A 100 -13.62 -0.61 -13.88
N ALA A 101 -13.51 -1.93 -13.92
CA ALA A 101 -12.26 -2.63 -13.57
C ALA A 101 -11.14 -2.28 -14.56
N LEU A 102 -11.46 -2.19 -15.86
CA LEU A 102 -10.50 -1.75 -16.87
C LEU A 102 -9.97 -0.35 -16.61
N LYS A 103 -10.83 0.58 -16.18
CA LYS A 103 -10.42 1.93 -15.81
C LYS A 103 -9.44 1.93 -14.64
N VAL A 104 -9.76 1.15 -13.61
CA VAL A 104 -8.90 1.05 -12.41
C VAL A 104 -7.55 0.45 -12.80
N LEU A 105 -7.55 -0.66 -13.56
CA LEU A 105 -6.31 -1.32 -13.97
C LEU A 105 -5.46 -0.41 -14.85
N ASN A 106 -6.07 0.34 -15.77
CA ASN A 106 -5.34 1.28 -16.60
C ASN A 106 -4.67 2.38 -15.75
N GLN A 107 -5.40 2.91 -14.76
CA GLN A 107 -4.85 3.91 -13.84
C GLN A 107 -3.68 3.34 -13.05
N LEU A 108 -3.81 2.10 -12.54
CA LEU A 108 -2.73 1.44 -11.80
C LEU A 108 -1.49 1.24 -12.68
N ILE A 109 -1.66 0.85 -13.95
CA ILE A 109 -0.55 0.69 -14.90
C ILE A 109 0.17 2.02 -15.10
N LEU A 110 -0.57 3.10 -15.29
CA LEU A 110 0.00 4.45 -15.46
C LEU A 110 0.77 4.88 -14.20
N GLU A 111 0.19 4.65 -13.02
CA GLU A 111 0.85 5.00 -11.75
C GLU A 111 2.13 4.19 -11.55
N GLU A 112 2.12 2.88 -11.83
CA GLU A 112 3.31 2.05 -11.72
C GLU A 112 4.41 2.47 -12.71
N THR A 113 4.04 2.93 -13.90
CA THR A 113 5.00 3.49 -14.86
C THR A 113 5.68 4.73 -14.30
N LYS A 114 4.92 5.60 -13.62
CA LYS A 114 5.49 6.77 -12.93
C LYS A 114 6.39 6.35 -11.78
N HIS A 115 5.98 5.36 -10.99
CA HIS A 115 6.77 4.84 -9.87
C HIS A 115 8.11 4.28 -10.34
N GLU A 116 8.13 3.52 -11.43
CA GLU A 116 9.37 3.02 -12.02
C GLU A 116 10.36 4.15 -12.33
N LYS A 117 9.86 5.23 -12.95
CA LYS A 117 10.68 6.41 -13.27
C LYS A 117 11.24 7.07 -12.01
N ILE A 118 10.38 7.20 -10.98
CA ILE A 118 10.80 7.80 -9.69
C ILE A 118 11.90 6.96 -9.06
N VAL A 119 11.71 5.65 -8.97
CA VAL A 119 12.70 4.74 -8.36
C VAL A 119 14.05 4.83 -9.08
N LYS A 120 14.04 4.89 -10.41
CA LYS A 120 15.27 5.01 -11.20
C LYS A 120 16.03 6.30 -10.92
N THR A 121 15.37 7.33 -10.44
CA THR A 121 16.01 8.63 -10.15
C THR A 121 16.46 8.79 -8.70
N LEU A 122 16.21 7.83 -7.83
CA LEU A 122 16.67 7.87 -6.43
C LEU A 122 18.19 7.98 -6.37
N LYS A 123 18.69 8.83 -5.45
CA LYS A 123 20.13 9.09 -5.28
C LYS A 123 20.66 8.58 -3.96
#